data_1c1735c953a4edfbff9b015a1687fadc
#
_entry.id   1c1735c953a4edfbff9b015a1687fadc
#
_cell.length_a   1.000
_cell.length_b   1.000
_cell.length_c   1.000
_cell.angle_alpha   90.00
_cell.angle_beta   90.00
_cell.angle_gamma   90.00
#
_symmetry.space_group_name_H-M   'P 1'
#
loop_
_entity.id
_entity.type
_entity.pdbx_description
1 polymer ?
#
loop_
_entity_poly.entity_id
_entity_poly.type
_entity_poly.pdbx_seq_one_letter_code
_entity_poly.pdbx_strand_id
1 'polypeptide(L)'
;MDLKLYYRNRDHCWVFVAILFLCAGCSFTKDVTVAEAAVRKYHDQYNAGQYRDIYQQSDGAFKKGVEEQANTELLSAVGRKLGRVIEAKQAGFNANWNLEGTFVNLTYESTFERGKAYEQFVWRVSGDEAKLVSYNINSPTLITN
;
A
#
# COMPACT_ATOMS: atom_id res chain seq x y z
N MET A 1 -38.71 -43.90 -30.62
CA MET A 1 -38.47 -43.90 -29.17
C MET A 1 -37.22 -43.07 -28.92
N ASP A 2 -37.44 -41.91 -28.80
CA ASP A 2 -36.99 -40.66 -28.19
C ASP A 2 -35.50 -40.52 -27.88
N LEU A 3 -34.79 -39.99 -28.85
CA LEU A 3 -33.43 -39.44 -28.76
C LEU A 3 -33.44 -37.94 -28.47
N LYS A 4 -34.49 -37.39 -27.85
CA LYS A 4 -34.69 -35.94 -27.63
C LYS A 4 -34.36 -35.43 -26.21
N LEU A 5 -33.92 -36.27 -25.29
CA LEU A 5 -33.71 -35.88 -23.90
C LEU A 5 -32.23 -35.70 -23.46
N TYR A 6 -31.27 -35.89 -24.39
CA TYR A 6 -29.85 -35.84 -24.02
C TYR A 6 -29.16 -34.49 -24.30
N TYR A 7 -29.84 -33.49 -24.88
CA TYR A 7 -29.19 -32.27 -25.36
C TYR A 7 -29.49 -31.02 -24.57
N ARG A 8 -30.18 -31.11 -23.40
CA ARG A 8 -30.62 -29.91 -22.67
C ARG A 8 -29.77 -29.55 -21.42
N ASN A 9 -28.70 -30.27 -21.13
CA ASN A 9 -27.91 -30.08 -19.91
C ASN A 9 -26.47 -29.59 -20.14
N ARG A 10 -26.10 -29.22 -21.36
CA ARG A 10 -24.72 -28.84 -21.71
C ARG A 10 -24.48 -27.33 -21.69
N ASP A 11 -25.53 -26.55 -21.80
CA ASP A 11 -25.38 -25.09 -21.92
C ASP A 11 -25.35 -24.35 -20.57
N HIS A 12 -25.76 -25.03 -19.49
CA HIS A 12 -25.76 -24.41 -18.14
C HIS A 12 -24.41 -24.53 -17.41
N CYS A 13 -23.55 -25.46 -17.83
CA CYS A 13 -22.23 -25.66 -17.21
C CYS A 13 -21.23 -24.55 -17.58
N TRP A 14 -21.37 -23.96 -18.76
CA TRP A 14 -20.51 -22.87 -19.24
C TRP A 14 -20.82 -21.53 -18.58
N VAL A 15 -22.08 -21.30 -18.22
CA VAL A 15 -22.51 -20.06 -17.55
C VAL A 15 -22.02 -20.01 -16.11
N PHE A 16 -21.95 -21.16 -15.40
CA PHE A 16 -21.43 -21.21 -14.03
C PHE A 16 -19.90 -21.04 -13.96
N VAL A 17 -19.16 -21.48 -14.95
CA VAL A 17 -17.69 -21.31 -15.02
C VAL A 17 -17.33 -19.84 -15.32
N ALA A 18 -18.12 -19.14 -16.15
CA ALA A 18 -17.88 -17.73 -16.46
C ALA A 18 -18.12 -16.78 -15.26
N ILE A 19 -19.05 -17.11 -14.36
CA ILE A 19 -19.38 -16.29 -13.19
C ILE A 19 -18.32 -16.40 -12.08
N LEU A 20 -17.61 -17.54 -11.98
CA LEU A 20 -16.55 -17.72 -10.97
C LEU A 20 -15.27 -16.92 -11.27
N PHE A 21 -15.02 -16.51 -12.51
CA PHE A 21 -13.84 -15.73 -12.88
C PHE A 21 -13.96 -14.22 -12.61
N LEU A 22 -15.16 -13.70 -12.36
CA LEU A 22 -15.39 -12.27 -12.12
C LEU A 22 -15.09 -11.80 -10.69
N CYS A 23 -14.94 -12.71 -9.71
CA CYS A 23 -14.73 -12.35 -8.32
C CYS A 23 -13.25 -12.16 -7.92
N ALA A 24 -12.29 -12.67 -8.68
CA ALA A 24 -10.87 -12.58 -8.32
C ALA A 24 -10.27 -11.18 -8.60
N GLY A 25 -10.82 -10.42 -9.55
CA GLY A 25 -10.33 -9.07 -9.89
C GLY A 25 -10.69 -7.99 -8.86
N CYS A 26 -11.80 -8.15 -8.14
CA CYS A 26 -12.26 -7.16 -7.16
C CYS A 26 -11.40 -7.09 -5.88
N SER A 27 -10.75 -8.18 -5.48
CA SER A 27 -9.98 -8.23 -4.24
C SER A 27 -8.68 -7.42 -4.33
N PHE A 28 -7.93 -7.57 -5.42
CA PHE A 28 -6.66 -6.84 -5.62
C PHE A 28 -6.85 -5.33 -5.72
N THR A 29 -7.88 -4.87 -6.42
CA THR A 29 -8.19 -3.44 -6.54
C THR A 29 -8.54 -2.85 -5.18
N LYS A 30 -9.27 -3.60 -4.34
CA LYS A 30 -9.60 -3.18 -2.98
C LYS A 30 -8.35 -3.02 -2.12
N ASP A 31 -7.44 -4.00 -2.13
CA ASP A 31 -6.23 -3.98 -1.30
C ASP A 31 -5.32 -2.79 -1.68
N VAL A 32 -5.18 -2.49 -2.97
CA VAL A 32 -4.45 -1.30 -3.44
C VAL A 32 -5.12 -0.01 -2.93
N THR A 33 -6.45 0.10 -3.01
CA THR A 33 -7.18 1.27 -2.52
C THR A 33 -7.02 1.46 -1.00
N VAL A 34 -7.01 0.37 -0.22
CA VAL A 34 -6.76 0.41 1.23
C VAL A 34 -5.34 0.89 1.52
N ALA A 35 -4.34 0.40 0.78
CA ALA A 35 -2.96 0.83 0.91
C ALA A 35 -2.76 2.32 0.52
N GLU A 36 -3.41 2.79 -0.55
CA GLU A 36 -3.39 4.21 -0.95
C GLU A 36 -4.00 5.12 0.13
N ALA A 37 -5.10 4.69 0.77
CA ALA A 37 -5.68 5.41 1.89
C ALA A 37 -4.71 5.47 3.09
N ALA A 38 -3.96 4.40 3.32
CA ALA A 38 -2.94 4.36 4.37
C ALA A 38 -1.76 5.30 4.08
N VAL A 39 -1.34 5.48 2.81
CA VAL A 39 -0.34 6.49 2.45
C VAL A 39 -0.84 7.90 2.75
N ARG A 40 -2.09 8.22 2.40
CA ARG A 40 -2.66 9.55 2.74
C ARG A 40 -2.64 9.80 4.24
N LYS A 41 -3.09 8.82 5.03
CA LYS A 41 -3.03 8.89 6.51
C LYS A 41 -1.60 9.07 7.03
N TYR A 42 -0.64 8.35 6.45
CA TYR A 42 0.77 8.48 6.79
C TYR A 42 1.27 9.92 6.55
N HIS A 43 0.98 10.52 5.39
CA HIS A 43 1.36 11.89 5.09
C HIS A 43 0.68 12.92 6.03
N ASP A 44 -0.58 12.69 6.39
CA ASP A 44 -1.29 13.54 7.38
C ASP A 44 -0.61 13.47 8.75
N GLN A 45 -0.28 12.27 9.23
CA GLN A 45 0.43 12.08 10.49
C GLN A 45 1.85 12.66 10.44
N TYR A 46 2.58 12.44 9.32
CA TYR A 46 3.89 13.05 9.12
C TYR A 46 3.81 14.57 9.17
N ASN A 47 2.88 15.17 8.46
CA ASN A 47 2.66 16.62 8.44
C ASN A 47 2.24 17.19 9.81
N ALA A 48 1.62 16.38 10.66
CA ALA A 48 1.26 16.71 12.03
C ALA A 48 2.40 16.46 13.04
N GLY A 49 3.54 15.91 12.60
CA GLY A 49 4.65 15.55 13.49
C GLY A 49 4.38 14.33 14.38
N GLN A 50 3.36 13.53 14.04
CA GLN A 50 2.93 12.34 14.80
C GLN A 50 3.80 11.11 14.47
N TYR A 51 5.13 11.27 14.52
CA TYR A 51 6.07 10.22 14.09
C TYR A 51 6.02 8.96 14.95
N ARG A 52 5.75 9.12 16.25
CA ARG A 52 5.55 7.99 17.16
C ARG A 52 4.30 7.20 16.81
N ASP A 53 3.20 7.87 16.46
CA ASP A 53 1.95 7.19 16.09
C ASP A 53 2.11 6.39 14.80
N ILE A 54 2.86 6.92 13.82
CA ILE A 54 3.25 6.19 12.61
C ILE A 54 3.94 4.88 12.99
N TYR A 55 4.94 4.93 13.89
CA TYR A 55 5.65 3.74 14.34
C TYR A 55 4.73 2.76 15.08
N GLN A 56 3.93 3.25 16.02
CA GLN A 56 3.07 2.41 16.86
C GLN A 56 2.01 1.66 16.02
N GLN A 57 1.51 2.29 14.95
CA GLN A 57 0.53 1.71 14.04
C GLN A 57 1.16 0.81 12.95
N SER A 58 2.48 0.80 12.82
CA SER A 58 3.20 -0.02 11.84
C SER A 58 3.13 -1.51 12.16
N ASP A 59 3.41 -2.33 11.17
CA ASP A 59 3.47 -3.79 11.28
C ASP A 59 4.56 -4.27 12.24
N GLY A 60 4.38 -5.45 12.81
CA GLY A 60 5.41 -6.09 13.64
C GLY A 60 6.72 -6.34 12.90
N ALA A 61 6.69 -6.56 11.58
CA ALA A 61 7.88 -6.72 10.76
C ALA A 61 8.68 -5.41 10.68
N PHE A 62 8.01 -4.26 10.52
CA PHE A 62 8.63 -2.94 10.58
C PHE A 62 9.35 -2.71 11.91
N LYS A 63 8.66 -2.97 13.01
CA LYS A 63 9.17 -2.79 14.39
C LYS A 63 10.33 -3.70 14.75
N LYS A 64 10.44 -4.87 14.11
CA LYS A 64 11.62 -5.75 14.26
C LYS A 64 12.85 -5.23 13.55
N GLY A 65 12.68 -4.48 12.45
CA GLY A 65 13.78 -3.96 11.64
C GLY A 65 14.24 -2.55 12.01
N VAL A 66 13.38 -1.77 12.70
CA VAL A 66 13.64 -0.36 13.00
C VAL A 66 13.22 -0.06 14.44
N GLU A 67 14.10 0.56 15.20
CA GLU A 67 13.80 1.06 16.55
C GLU A 67 12.91 2.31 16.49
N GLU A 68 12.00 2.49 17.46
CA GLU A 68 11.08 3.62 17.52
C GLU A 68 11.80 4.97 17.52
N GLN A 69 12.87 5.05 18.29
CA GLN A 69 13.67 6.29 18.38
C GLN A 69 14.31 6.60 17.02
N ALA A 70 14.95 5.61 16.37
CA ALA A 70 15.60 5.79 15.08
C ALA A 70 14.61 6.22 13.99
N ASN A 71 13.40 5.63 13.97
CA ASN A 71 12.34 6.04 13.05
C ASN A 71 11.89 7.48 13.29
N THR A 72 11.68 7.85 14.57
CA THR A 72 11.26 9.21 14.97
C THR A 72 12.31 10.25 14.59
N GLU A 73 13.58 9.94 14.83
CA GLU A 73 14.71 10.80 14.47
C GLU A 73 14.83 10.97 12.96
N LEU A 74 14.68 9.88 12.18
CA LEU A 74 14.68 9.93 10.72
C LEU A 74 13.58 10.85 10.19
N LEU A 75 12.32 10.61 10.59
CA LEU A 75 11.19 11.40 10.11
C LEU A 75 11.29 12.87 10.54
N SER A 76 11.80 13.13 11.75
CA SER A 76 12.10 14.50 12.22
C SER A 76 13.19 15.15 11.36
N ALA A 77 14.25 14.42 10.99
CA ALA A 77 15.31 14.94 10.12
C ALA A 77 14.80 15.24 8.71
N VAL A 78 13.95 14.35 8.15
CA VAL A 78 13.26 14.57 6.87
C VAL A 78 12.40 15.83 6.96
N GLY A 79 11.63 16.00 8.04
CA GLY A 79 10.78 17.17 8.26
C GLY A 79 11.59 18.47 8.36
N ARG A 80 12.74 18.45 9.01
CA ARG A 80 13.63 19.62 9.07
C ARG A 80 14.22 19.98 7.69
N LYS A 81 14.56 19.00 6.87
CA LYS A 81 15.17 19.25 5.56
C LYS A 81 14.15 19.54 4.46
N LEU A 82 13.12 18.72 4.35
CA LEU A 82 12.13 18.78 3.26
C LEU A 82 10.87 19.60 3.63
N GLY A 83 10.53 19.67 4.90
CA GLY A 83 9.28 20.26 5.36
C GLY A 83 8.10 19.32 5.21
N ARG A 84 6.89 19.88 5.08
CA ARG A 84 5.64 19.15 4.94
C ARG A 84 5.47 18.60 3.52
N VAL A 85 4.78 17.49 3.38
CA VAL A 85 4.29 16.99 2.10
C VAL A 85 3.16 17.90 1.61
N ILE A 86 3.29 18.43 0.40
CA ILE A 86 2.29 19.29 -0.26
C ILE A 86 1.46 18.46 -1.24
N GLU A 87 2.11 17.61 -2.01
CA GLU A 87 1.48 16.77 -3.03
C GLU A 87 2.21 15.44 -3.13
N ALA A 88 1.48 14.35 -3.29
CA ALA A 88 2.04 13.04 -3.58
C ALA A 88 1.31 12.42 -4.76
N LYS A 89 2.07 12.06 -5.80
CA LYS A 89 1.58 11.41 -7.01
C LYS A 89 2.07 9.98 -7.06
N GLN A 90 1.15 9.03 -7.16
CA GLN A 90 1.51 7.63 -7.32
C GLN A 90 2.22 7.42 -8.65
N ALA A 91 3.45 6.92 -8.59
CA ALA A 91 4.29 6.62 -9.74
C ALA A 91 4.22 5.15 -10.15
N GLY A 92 3.83 4.26 -9.21
CA GLY A 92 3.70 2.84 -9.49
C GLY A 92 3.17 2.05 -8.30
N PHE A 93 2.75 0.81 -8.58
CA PHE A 93 2.38 -0.15 -7.56
C PHE A 93 2.70 -1.57 -7.99
N ASN A 94 2.86 -2.45 -6.99
CA ASN A 94 2.94 -3.90 -7.14
C ASN A 94 2.24 -4.53 -5.94
N ALA A 95 1.45 -5.59 -6.18
CA ALA A 95 0.78 -6.31 -5.13
C ALA A 95 1.12 -7.81 -5.22
N ASN A 96 1.48 -8.41 -4.09
CA ASN A 96 1.80 -9.84 -3.97
C ASN A 96 1.04 -10.43 -2.80
N TRP A 97 0.51 -11.63 -3.00
CA TRP A 97 -0.15 -12.39 -1.95
C TRP A 97 0.72 -13.56 -1.49
N ASN A 98 0.73 -13.80 -0.18
CA ASN A 98 1.33 -14.98 0.43
C ASN A 98 0.53 -15.39 1.69
N LEU A 99 1.04 -16.40 2.43
CA LEU A 99 0.37 -16.91 3.65
C LEU A 99 0.24 -15.86 4.78
N GLU A 100 1.02 -14.79 4.74
CA GLU A 100 0.99 -13.71 5.74
C GLU A 100 0.03 -12.57 5.37
N GLY A 101 -0.59 -12.61 4.17
CA GLY A 101 -1.52 -11.62 3.66
C GLY A 101 -1.15 -11.03 2.32
N THR A 102 -1.82 -9.96 1.93
CA THR A 102 -1.51 -9.19 0.72
C THR A 102 -0.48 -8.11 1.03
N PHE A 103 0.63 -8.11 0.31
CA PHE A 103 1.64 -7.06 0.38
C PHE A 103 1.50 -6.13 -0.81
N VAL A 104 1.22 -4.86 -0.54
CA VAL A 104 1.09 -3.81 -1.56
C VAL A 104 2.29 -2.88 -1.45
N ASN A 105 3.07 -2.81 -2.52
CA ASN A 105 4.18 -1.88 -2.66
C ASN A 105 3.71 -0.70 -3.50
N LEU A 106 3.81 0.50 -2.96
CA LEU A 106 3.42 1.76 -3.60
C LEU A 106 4.63 2.67 -3.72
N THR A 107 4.81 3.27 -4.89
CA THR A 107 5.84 4.27 -5.14
C THR A 107 5.17 5.61 -5.44
N TYR A 108 5.66 6.67 -4.82
CA TYR A 108 5.16 8.03 -4.98
C TYR A 108 6.29 9.00 -5.38
N GLU A 109 5.96 9.92 -6.26
CA GLU A 109 6.68 11.17 -6.44
C GLU A 109 6.03 12.24 -5.56
N SER A 110 6.71 12.63 -4.50
CA SER A 110 6.18 13.55 -3.51
C SER A 110 6.87 14.90 -3.60
N THR A 111 6.06 15.96 -3.58
CA THR A 111 6.52 17.34 -3.50
C THR A 111 6.37 17.81 -2.06
N PHE A 112 7.49 18.21 -1.48
CA PHE A 112 7.57 18.81 -0.14
C PHE A 112 7.76 20.31 -0.25
N GLU A 113 7.63 21.03 0.86
CA GLU A 113 7.85 22.50 0.89
C GLU A 113 9.23 22.91 0.37
N ARG A 114 10.26 22.08 0.57
CA ARG A 114 11.66 22.39 0.26
C ARG A 114 12.34 21.40 -0.66
N GLY A 115 11.57 20.65 -1.45
CA GLY A 115 12.14 19.73 -2.43
C GLY A 115 11.18 18.64 -2.88
N LYS A 116 11.72 17.72 -3.67
CA LYS A 116 11.00 16.54 -4.14
C LYS A 116 11.66 15.27 -3.61
N ALA A 117 10.88 14.24 -3.45
CA ALA A 117 11.37 12.93 -3.07
C ALA A 117 10.62 11.81 -3.81
N TYR A 118 11.30 10.69 -3.97
CA TYR A 118 10.68 9.40 -4.26
C TYR A 118 10.46 8.66 -2.94
N GLU A 119 9.22 8.26 -2.68
CA GLU A 119 8.85 7.49 -1.52
C GLU A 119 8.39 6.10 -1.92
N GLN A 120 8.81 5.10 -1.18
CA GLN A 120 8.37 3.72 -1.35
C GLN A 120 7.76 3.22 -0.06
N PHE A 121 6.55 2.70 -0.15
CA PHE A 121 5.80 2.13 0.96
C PHE A 121 5.50 0.66 0.66
N VAL A 122 5.74 -0.20 1.63
CA VAL A 122 5.25 -1.57 1.62
C VAL A 122 4.23 -1.72 2.72
N TRP A 123 3.00 -2.04 2.35
CA TRP A 123 1.89 -2.24 3.26
C TRP A 123 1.49 -3.71 3.30
N ARG A 124 1.27 -4.26 4.48
CA ARG A 124 0.51 -5.50 4.65
C ARG A 124 -0.95 -5.15 4.81
N VAL A 125 -1.78 -5.64 3.89
CA VAL A 125 -3.23 -5.41 3.88
C VAL A 125 -3.96 -6.64 4.36
N SER A 126 -4.90 -6.45 5.27
CA SER A 126 -5.79 -7.49 5.79
C SER A 126 -7.19 -6.89 6.00
N GLY A 127 -8.13 -7.28 5.15
CA GLY A 127 -9.48 -6.69 5.14
C GLY A 127 -9.45 -5.20 4.77
N ASP A 128 -9.84 -4.34 5.70
CA ASP A 128 -9.87 -2.89 5.51
C ASP A 128 -8.72 -2.18 6.24
N GLU A 129 -7.76 -2.93 6.76
CA GLU A 129 -6.59 -2.40 7.47
C GLU A 129 -5.31 -2.60 6.67
N ALA A 130 -4.46 -1.56 6.63
CA ALA A 130 -3.10 -1.63 6.11
C ALA A 130 -2.11 -1.23 7.20
N LYS A 131 -1.07 -2.04 7.40
CA LYS A 131 0.04 -1.77 8.33
C LYS A 131 1.35 -1.62 7.57
N LEU A 132 2.10 -0.59 7.91
CA LEU A 132 3.38 -0.30 7.26
C LEU A 132 4.42 -1.37 7.60
N VAL A 133 4.96 -2.02 6.56
CA VAL A 133 6.01 -3.04 6.68
C VAL A 133 7.38 -2.46 6.35
N SER A 134 7.46 -1.51 5.42
CA SER A 134 8.69 -0.83 5.03
C SER A 134 8.38 0.56 4.48
N TYR A 135 9.27 1.50 4.78
CA TYR A 135 9.28 2.85 4.22
C TYR A 135 10.69 3.23 3.80
N ASN A 136 10.79 3.81 2.61
CA ASN A 136 12.04 4.36 2.09
C ASN A 136 11.75 5.72 1.44
N ILE A 137 12.65 6.68 1.65
CA ILE A 137 12.59 8.00 1.02
C ILE A 137 13.95 8.34 0.40
N ASN A 138 13.92 8.79 -0.84
CA ASN A 138 15.10 9.25 -1.58
C ASN A 138 14.86 10.65 -2.12
N SER A 139 15.76 11.57 -1.76
CA SER A 139 15.74 12.95 -2.25
C SER A 139 17.15 13.51 -2.32
N PRO A 140 17.50 14.22 -3.40
CA PRO A 140 18.79 14.96 -3.46
C PRO A 140 18.95 15.93 -2.30
N THR A 141 17.87 16.58 -1.86
CA THR A 141 17.87 17.54 -0.75
C THR A 141 18.23 16.90 0.61
N LEU A 142 18.03 15.60 0.78
CA LEU A 142 18.44 14.89 2.01
C LEU A 142 19.96 14.68 2.07
N ILE A 143 20.63 14.65 0.93
CA ILE A 143 22.06 14.32 0.80
C ILE A 143 22.90 15.61 0.78
N THR A 144 22.36 16.71 0.22
CA THR A 144 23.04 18.00 0.18
C THR A 144 22.89 18.75 1.51
N ASN A 145 23.99 19.31 1.99
CA ASN A 145 24.01 20.16 3.22
C ASN A 145 23.36 21.51 2.97
#